data_6a22af0a30fab3a2a4c28259722a64b4
#
_entry.id   6a22af0a30fab3a2a4c28259722a64b4
#
_cell.length_a   1.000
_cell.length_b   1.000
_cell.length_c   1.000
_cell.angle_alpha   90.00
_cell.angle_beta   90.00
_cell.angle_gamma   90.00
#
_symmetry.space_group_name_H-M   'P 1'
#
loop_
_entity.id
_entity.type
_entity.pdbx_description
1 polymer ?
#
loop_
_entity_poly.entity_id
_entity_poly.type
_entity_poly.pdbx_seq_one_letter_code
_entity_poly.pdbx_strand_id
1 'polypeptide(L)' 'MLFETMQFEPRDVNRIQPFCDRLAKAWEKLPDWRFGQMMVNLMQDYEAEHGRDIFYLEEDEMIQIIEDYCKRFSGGDKT' A
#
# COMPACT_ATOMS: atom_id res chain seq x y z
N MET A 1 -26.84 -5.22 6.09
CA MET A 1 -25.48 -5.45 6.32
C MET A 1 -24.72 -4.21 6.55
N LEU A 2 -23.81 -4.31 7.44
CA LEU A 2 -23.07 -3.14 7.75
C LEU A 2 -22.17 -2.70 6.66
N PHE A 3 -21.73 -3.62 5.85
CA PHE A 3 -20.87 -3.24 4.80
C PHE A 3 -21.49 -2.30 3.85
N GLU A 4 -22.76 -2.39 3.69
CA GLU A 4 -23.38 -1.59 2.70
C GLU A 4 -23.33 -0.15 3.03
N THR A 5 -23.35 0.15 4.31
CA THR A 5 -23.32 1.53 4.66
C THR A 5 -21.97 2.13 4.42
N MET A 6 -20.94 1.32 4.39
CA MET A 6 -19.64 1.85 4.19
C MET A 6 -19.35 2.17 2.77
N GLN A 7 -20.18 1.73 1.87
CA GLN A 7 -19.84 1.92 0.51
C GLN A 7 -20.68 2.92 -0.16
N PHE A 8 -21.39 3.69 0.60
CA PHE A 8 -22.27 4.58 -0.03
C PHE A 8 -21.67 5.76 -0.66
N GLU A 9 -20.47 6.13 -0.28
CA GLU A 9 -19.87 7.23 -0.93
C GLU A 9 -19.21 6.76 -2.16
N PRO A 10 -19.67 7.17 -3.31
CA PRO A 10 -19.04 6.71 -4.53
C PRO A 10 -17.65 7.29 -4.63
N ARG A 11 -16.72 6.47 -4.95
CA ARG A 11 -15.36 6.91 -5.12
C ARG A 11 -15.05 7.01 -6.58
N ASP A 12 -14.17 7.92 -6.90
CA ASP A 12 -13.76 8.11 -8.28
C ASP A 12 -13.03 6.88 -8.78
N VAL A 13 -13.58 6.22 -9.76
CA VAL A 13 -12.95 5.02 -10.29
C VAL A 13 -11.61 5.35 -10.93
N ASN A 14 -11.40 6.59 -11.31
CA ASN A 14 -10.14 6.95 -11.93
C ASN A 14 -8.97 6.98 -10.98
N ARG A 15 -9.21 6.80 -9.70
CA ARG A 15 -8.12 6.72 -8.75
C ARG A 15 -7.38 5.38 -8.81
N ILE A 16 -8.03 4.39 -9.39
CA ILE A 16 -7.51 3.03 -9.31
C ILE A 16 -6.30 2.83 -10.22
N GLN A 17 -6.39 3.27 -11.46
CA GLN A 17 -5.29 3.03 -12.38
C GLN A 17 -3.99 3.72 -11.94
N PRO A 18 -4.02 4.98 -11.52
CA PRO A 18 -2.78 5.59 -11.06
C PRO A 18 -2.21 4.89 -9.84
N PHE A 19 -3.06 4.40 -8.95
CA PHE A 19 -2.59 3.66 -7.79
C PHE A 19 -1.87 2.40 -8.26
N CYS A 20 -2.47 1.67 -9.18
CA CYS A 20 -1.87 0.43 -9.65
C CYS A 20 -0.57 0.68 -10.41
N ASP A 21 -0.49 1.78 -11.14
CA ASP A 21 0.73 2.11 -11.84
C ASP A 21 1.86 2.39 -10.84
N ARG A 22 1.56 3.10 -9.77
CA ARG A 22 2.55 3.38 -8.76
C ARG A 22 2.92 2.12 -7.99
N LEU A 23 1.96 1.27 -7.74
CA LEU A 23 2.23 0.00 -7.08
C LEU A 23 3.19 -0.84 -7.92
N ALA A 24 2.96 -0.89 -9.23
CA ALA A 24 3.82 -1.66 -10.09
C ALA A 24 5.25 -1.14 -10.02
N LYS A 25 5.42 0.17 -10.07
CA LYS A 25 6.76 0.73 -10.04
C LYS A 25 7.45 0.48 -8.72
N ALA A 26 6.70 0.57 -7.64
CA ALA A 26 7.27 0.32 -6.32
C ALA A 26 7.71 -1.14 -6.18
N TRP A 27 6.84 -2.03 -6.58
CA TRP A 27 7.14 -3.45 -6.43
C TRP A 27 8.27 -3.88 -7.35
N GLU A 28 8.40 -3.26 -8.51
CA GLU A 28 9.47 -3.61 -9.42
C GLU A 28 10.85 -3.39 -8.81
N LYS A 29 10.95 -2.61 -7.77
CA LYS A 29 12.21 -2.43 -7.09
C LYS A 29 12.58 -3.66 -6.28
N LEU A 30 11.60 -4.51 -5.98
CA LEU A 30 11.82 -5.71 -5.19
C LEU A 30 11.16 -6.88 -5.90
N PRO A 31 11.63 -7.20 -7.11
CA PRO A 31 10.88 -8.13 -7.97
C PRO A 31 10.80 -9.54 -7.44
N ASP A 32 11.68 -9.90 -6.51
CA ASP A 32 11.64 -11.25 -5.98
C ASP A 32 10.67 -11.38 -4.82
N TRP A 33 10.09 -10.30 -4.35
CA TRP A 33 9.15 -10.38 -3.25
C TRP A 33 7.79 -10.79 -3.79
N ARG A 34 7.12 -11.68 -3.10
CA ARG A 34 5.76 -12.01 -3.45
C ARG A 34 4.85 -10.97 -2.89
N PHE A 35 3.81 -10.65 -3.65
CA PHE A 35 2.93 -9.56 -3.26
C PHE A 35 2.33 -9.77 -1.86
N GLY A 36 1.82 -10.96 -1.60
CA GLY A 36 1.21 -11.23 -0.28
C GLY A 36 2.19 -11.05 0.84
N GLN A 37 3.42 -11.53 0.64
CA GLN A 37 4.43 -11.40 1.66
C GLN A 37 4.77 -9.95 1.90
N MET A 38 4.91 -9.18 0.83
CA MET A 38 5.20 -7.77 0.95
C MET A 38 4.11 -7.06 1.73
N MET A 39 2.85 -7.36 1.40
CA MET A 39 1.75 -6.67 2.04
C MET A 39 1.60 -7.04 3.51
N VAL A 40 1.80 -8.30 3.85
CA VAL A 40 1.71 -8.71 5.24
C VAL A 40 2.80 -8.02 6.06
N ASN A 41 4.01 -8.00 5.55
CA ASN A 41 5.10 -7.36 6.26
C ASN A 41 4.88 -5.86 6.41
N LEU A 42 4.39 -5.24 5.36
CA LEU A 42 4.13 -3.82 5.40
C LEU A 42 3.04 -3.50 6.42
N MET A 43 2.00 -4.31 6.45
CA MET A 43 0.92 -4.10 7.37
C MET A 43 1.37 -4.24 8.81
N GLN A 44 2.20 -5.22 9.07
CA GLN A 44 2.71 -5.42 10.42
C GLN A 44 3.58 -4.27 10.85
N ASP A 45 4.43 -3.79 9.96
CA ASP A 45 5.28 -2.67 10.28
C ASP A 45 4.46 -1.42 10.55
N TYR A 46 3.46 -1.18 9.72
CA TYR A 46 2.63 0.00 9.89
C TYR A 46 1.89 -0.05 11.22
N GLU A 47 1.34 -1.22 11.52
CA GLU A 47 0.60 -1.37 12.75
C GLU A 47 1.49 -1.19 13.97
N ALA A 48 2.69 -1.73 13.92
CA ALA A 48 3.63 -1.58 15.01
C ALA A 48 4.02 -0.15 15.22
N GLU A 49 4.14 0.60 14.13
CA GLU A 49 4.59 1.95 14.23
C GLU A 49 3.48 2.93 14.60
N HIS A 50 2.27 2.69 14.13
CA HIS A 50 1.20 3.65 14.29
C HIS A 50 0.08 3.19 15.19
N GLY A 51 0.07 1.93 15.58
CA GLY A 51 -0.95 1.43 16.49
C GLY A 51 -2.29 1.20 15.85
N ARG A 52 -2.35 1.13 14.53
CA ARG A 52 -3.62 0.89 13.86
C ARG A 52 -3.32 0.22 12.53
N ASP A 53 -4.34 -0.40 11.94
CA ASP A 53 -4.09 -1.12 10.72
C ASP A 53 -4.40 -0.22 9.52
N ILE A 54 -4.14 -0.74 8.35
CA ILE A 54 -4.22 0.05 7.15
C ILE A 54 -5.62 0.06 6.54
N PHE A 55 -6.54 -0.61 7.16
CA PHE A 55 -7.86 -0.80 6.60
C PHE A 55 -8.55 0.53 6.26
N TYR A 56 -8.32 1.53 7.05
CA TYR A 56 -9.00 2.80 6.89
C TYR A 56 -8.21 3.82 6.06
N LEU A 57 -7.09 3.44 5.50
CA LEU A 57 -6.30 4.39 4.73
C LEU A 57 -6.88 4.59 3.35
N GLU A 58 -6.83 5.82 2.90
CA GLU A 58 -7.21 6.10 1.52
C GLU A 58 -6.07 5.71 0.60
N GLU A 59 -6.37 5.60 -0.69
CA GLU A 59 -5.38 5.07 -1.63
C GLU A 59 -4.15 5.96 -1.74
N ASP A 60 -4.28 7.26 -1.64
CA ASP A 60 -3.10 8.10 -1.74
C ASP A 60 -2.18 7.93 -0.54
N GLU A 61 -2.73 7.68 0.63
CA GLU A 61 -1.90 7.39 1.78
C GLU A 61 -1.30 6.01 1.66
N MET A 62 -2.10 5.06 1.22
CA MET A 62 -1.65 3.69 1.11
C MET A 62 -0.50 3.55 0.13
N ILE A 63 -0.63 4.21 -1.02
CA ILE A 63 0.43 4.07 -2.01
C ILE A 63 1.72 4.73 -1.56
N GLN A 64 1.62 5.81 -0.80
CA GLN A 64 2.81 6.44 -0.27
C GLN A 64 3.52 5.50 0.70
N ILE A 65 2.76 4.80 1.52
CA ILE A 65 3.34 3.85 2.46
C ILE A 65 4.01 2.71 1.71
N ILE A 66 3.38 2.23 0.64
CA ILE A 66 3.97 1.15 -0.15
C ILE A 66 5.26 1.62 -0.80
N GLU A 67 5.24 2.82 -1.36
CA GLU A 67 6.44 3.34 -2.02
C GLU A 67 7.58 3.50 -1.04
N ASP A 68 7.29 4.03 0.13
CA ASP A 68 8.33 4.22 1.14
C ASP A 68 8.88 2.90 1.62
N TYR A 69 7.99 1.93 1.80
CA TYR A 69 8.41 0.61 2.26
C TYR A 69 9.32 -0.06 1.23
N CYS A 70 8.92 -0.04 -0.02
CA CYS A 70 9.71 -0.66 -1.07
C CYS A 70 11.03 0.06 -1.25
N LYS A 71 11.04 1.37 -1.14
CA LYS A 71 12.25 2.11 -1.27
C LYS A 71 13.22 1.78 -0.15
N ARG A 72 12.70 1.58 1.06
CA ARG A 72 13.54 1.30 2.20
C ARG A 72 14.30 -0.01 2.05
N PHE A 73 13.67 -0.99 1.42
CA PHE A 73 14.31 -2.29 1.28
C PHE A 73 14.91 -2.54 -0.09
N SER A 74 14.88 -1.56 -0.98
CA SER A 74 15.47 -1.76 -2.30
C SER A 74 16.93 -1.42 -2.23
N GLY A 75 17.60 -1.75 -3.27
CA GLY A 75 19.01 -1.54 -3.29
C GLY A 75 19.44 -0.13 -3.23
N GLY A 76 18.55 0.75 -3.56
CA GLY A 76 18.92 2.13 -3.55
C GLY A 76 19.34 2.61 -2.23
N ASP A 77 18.93 1.91 -1.23
CA ASP A 77 19.30 2.35 0.02
C ASP A 77 20.62 2.20 0.38
N LYS A 78 21.32 1.35 -0.22
CA LYS A 78 22.61 1.11 0.21
C LYS A 78 23.54 2.07 -0.23
N THR A 79 23.12 2.98 -0.92
CA THR A 79 24.11 3.91 -1.36
C THR A 79 24.72 4.65 -0.28
#